data_463485443613a2c0aa873e1b711f3459
#
_entry.id   463485443613a2c0aa873e1b711f3459
#
_cell.length_a   1.000
_cell.length_b   1.000
_cell.length_c   1.000
_cell.angle_alpha   90.00
_cell.angle_beta   90.00
_cell.angle_gamma   90.00
#
_symmetry.space_group_name_H-M   'P 1'
#
loop_
_entity.id
_entity.type
_entity.pdbx_description
1 polymer ?
#
loop_
_entity_poly.entity_id
_entity_poly.type
_entity_poly.pdbx_seq_one_letter_code
_entity_poly.pdbx_strand_id
1 'polypeptide(L)'
;MKIFLKTEDEIELMRNANQLVGNTLGEIAKHIKPGVTTLQLDKIAESYIRDNGAIPTFKNYPNPFGQPFPASICTSVNDVVVHGIPDNKTVLRDGDIISVDCGALLNGFNGDSCYTFCVGEVSAEVKQLLQTTKEALYLGIENAVAGKHIGDIGHAVQAHCESRGYGVVRELTGHGIGREMHEDPSVPNYGTSGSGVLLKAGMCIAIEPMITMGDRSLCMMPDRWTIKTCDGKPAAHFEHTVAIYRGKAEILSSFEEVERLERN
;
A
#
# COMPACT_ATOMS: atom_id res chain seq x y z
N MET A 1 -11.10 -16.73 -12.31
CA MET A 1 -9.84 -15.98 -12.24
C MET A 1 -9.42 -15.65 -13.67
N LYS A 2 -9.26 -14.36 -13.98
CA LYS A 2 -8.85 -13.88 -15.30
C LYS A 2 -7.65 -12.95 -15.13
N ILE A 3 -6.46 -13.43 -15.49
CA ILE A 3 -5.20 -12.70 -15.36
C ILE A 3 -4.90 -12.04 -16.70
N PHE A 4 -4.68 -10.73 -16.67
CA PHE A 4 -4.29 -9.95 -17.85
C PHE A 4 -2.77 -9.77 -17.86
N LEU A 5 -2.15 -10.20 -18.96
CA LEU A 5 -0.74 -9.90 -19.21
C LEU A 5 -0.65 -8.58 -19.97
N LYS A 6 0.05 -7.62 -19.41
CA LYS A 6 0.26 -6.29 -20.00
C LYS A 6 1.37 -6.35 -21.05
N THR A 7 1.19 -5.61 -22.13
CA THR A 7 2.25 -5.35 -23.10
C THR A 7 3.26 -4.33 -22.54
N GLU A 8 4.43 -4.19 -23.16
CA GLU A 8 5.43 -3.19 -22.75
C GLU A 8 4.85 -1.76 -22.82
N ASP A 9 4.03 -1.44 -23.84
CA ASP A 9 3.39 -0.13 -23.96
C ASP A 9 2.38 0.10 -22.82
N GLU A 10 1.63 -0.94 -22.40
CA GLU A 10 0.71 -0.85 -21.29
C GLU A 10 1.46 -0.71 -19.94
N ILE A 11 2.58 -1.41 -19.77
CA ILE A 11 3.45 -1.26 -18.59
C ILE A 11 4.02 0.17 -18.51
N GLU A 12 4.37 0.78 -19.65
CA GLU A 12 4.82 2.18 -19.67
C GLU A 12 3.73 3.15 -19.22
N LEU A 13 2.47 2.94 -19.64
CA LEU A 13 1.33 3.73 -19.16
C LEU A 13 1.12 3.54 -17.64
N MET A 14 1.26 2.30 -17.15
CA MET A 14 1.20 2.01 -15.72
C MET A 14 2.36 2.66 -14.96
N ARG A 15 3.56 2.70 -15.52
CA ARG A 15 4.72 3.40 -14.94
C ARG A 15 4.40 4.87 -14.72
N ASN A 16 3.83 5.54 -15.72
CA ASN A 16 3.45 6.94 -15.61
C ASN A 16 2.41 7.18 -14.49
N ALA A 17 1.40 6.30 -14.37
CA ALA A 17 0.42 6.37 -13.30
C ALA A 17 1.07 6.16 -11.91
N ASN A 18 1.97 5.18 -11.79
CA ASN A 18 2.68 4.87 -10.55
C ASN A 18 3.70 5.95 -10.14
N GLN A 19 4.38 6.59 -11.12
CA GLN A 19 5.24 7.74 -10.83
C GLN A 19 4.41 8.92 -10.29
N LEU A 20 3.22 9.16 -10.82
CA LEU A 20 2.32 10.17 -10.28
C LEU A 20 1.90 9.85 -8.84
N VAL A 21 1.60 8.59 -8.53
CA VAL A 21 1.28 8.15 -7.16
C VAL A 21 2.49 8.38 -6.23
N GLY A 22 3.69 7.98 -6.62
CA GLY A 22 4.91 8.22 -5.84
C GLY A 22 5.18 9.72 -5.61
N ASN A 23 4.98 10.56 -6.63
CA ASN A 23 5.09 12.00 -6.50
C ASN A 23 4.00 12.60 -5.59
N THR A 24 2.78 12.03 -5.60
CA THR A 24 1.69 12.43 -4.70
C THR A 24 2.05 12.11 -3.24
N LEU A 25 2.59 10.92 -2.97
CA LEU A 25 3.11 10.57 -1.64
C LEU A 25 4.25 11.51 -1.20
N GLY A 26 5.14 11.87 -2.13
CA GLY A 26 6.18 12.88 -1.89
C GLY A 26 5.63 14.27 -1.58
N GLU A 27 4.55 14.69 -2.24
CA GLU A 27 3.87 15.96 -1.93
C GLU A 27 3.24 15.92 -0.53
N ILE A 28 2.54 14.82 -0.20
CA ILE A 28 1.94 14.60 1.12
C ILE A 28 3.01 14.61 2.22
N ALA A 29 4.17 13.99 1.99
CA ALA A 29 5.29 13.91 2.94
C ALA A 29 5.73 15.30 3.46
N LYS A 30 5.69 16.34 2.62
CA LYS A 30 6.01 17.71 3.01
C LYS A 30 5.08 18.29 4.07
N HIS A 31 3.90 17.69 4.23
CA HIS A 31 2.85 18.16 5.12
C HIS A 31 2.61 17.26 6.34
N ILE A 32 3.29 16.10 6.43
CA ILE A 32 3.21 15.21 7.59
C ILE A 32 3.92 15.83 8.78
N LYS A 33 3.12 16.33 9.74
CA LYS A 33 3.62 16.93 11.00
C LYS A 33 2.51 17.00 12.04
N PRO A 34 2.86 17.14 13.33
CA PRO A 34 1.85 17.35 14.37
C PRO A 34 0.95 18.55 14.07
N GLY A 35 -0.34 18.41 14.35
CA GLY A 35 -1.37 19.44 14.15
C GLY A 35 -2.08 19.39 12.80
N VAL A 36 -1.62 18.60 11.83
CA VAL A 36 -2.30 18.42 10.54
C VAL A 36 -3.42 17.40 10.69
N THR A 37 -4.57 17.64 10.05
CA THR A 37 -5.66 16.67 10.00
C THR A 37 -5.52 15.74 8.80
N THR A 38 -6.05 14.52 8.91
CA THR A 38 -6.05 13.57 7.78
C THR A 38 -6.85 14.11 6.58
N LEU A 39 -7.92 14.89 6.80
CA LEU A 39 -8.66 15.56 5.72
C LEU A 39 -7.83 16.61 4.98
N GLN A 40 -6.88 17.28 5.66
CA GLN A 40 -5.97 18.22 4.98
C GLN A 40 -5.05 17.48 4.02
N LEU A 41 -4.53 16.32 4.41
CA LEU A 41 -3.70 15.47 3.55
C LEU A 41 -4.47 14.97 2.34
N ASP A 42 -5.73 14.53 2.53
CA ASP A 42 -6.61 14.11 1.44
C ASP A 42 -6.83 15.21 0.40
N LYS A 43 -7.09 16.45 0.84
CA LYS A 43 -7.27 17.59 -0.07
C LYS A 43 -6.00 17.91 -0.87
N ILE A 44 -4.84 17.80 -0.25
CA ILE A 44 -3.55 17.99 -0.94
C ILE A 44 -3.37 16.92 -2.00
N ALA A 45 -3.59 15.65 -1.64
CA ALA A 45 -3.50 14.52 -2.56
C ALA A 45 -4.48 14.68 -3.74
N GLU A 46 -5.75 14.97 -3.46
CA GLU A 46 -6.77 15.15 -4.52
C GLU A 46 -6.40 16.26 -5.49
N SER A 47 -5.96 17.41 -4.97
CA SER A 47 -5.54 18.54 -5.82
C SER A 47 -4.36 18.13 -6.69
N TYR A 48 -3.31 17.53 -6.09
CA TYR A 48 -2.12 17.14 -6.82
C TYR A 48 -2.41 16.12 -7.94
N ILE A 49 -3.21 15.09 -7.63
CA ILE A 49 -3.61 14.08 -8.64
C ILE A 49 -4.37 14.73 -9.80
N ARG A 50 -5.36 15.60 -9.50
CA ARG A 50 -6.18 16.26 -10.52
C ARG A 50 -5.42 17.27 -11.36
N ASP A 51 -4.53 18.04 -10.73
CA ASP A 51 -3.69 19.04 -11.41
C ASP A 51 -2.71 18.38 -12.39
N ASN A 52 -2.39 17.09 -12.18
CA ASN A 52 -1.61 16.27 -13.10
C ASN A 52 -2.45 15.44 -14.09
N GLY A 53 -3.74 15.77 -14.24
CA GLY A 53 -4.62 15.18 -15.27
C GLY A 53 -5.12 13.77 -14.97
N ALA A 54 -4.98 13.30 -13.72
CA ALA A 54 -5.43 11.98 -13.28
C ALA A 54 -6.71 12.04 -12.42
N ILE A 55 -7.28 10.88 -12.15
CA ILE A 55 -8.46 10.71 -11.31
C ILE A 55 -8.04 9.94 -10.05
N PRO A 56 -8.34 10.43 -8.82
CA PRO A 56 -8.15 9.65 -7.60
C PRO A 56 -9.00 8.39 -7.65
N THR A 57 -8.40 7.22 -7.66
CA THR A 57 -9.12 5.95 -7.91
C THR A 57 -9.99 5.55 -6.73
N PHE A 58 -9.57 5.86 -5.52
CA PHE A 58 -10.32 5.49 -4.31
C PHE A 58 -11.60 6.30 -4.12
N LYS A 59 -11.65 7.54 -4.61
CA LYS A 59 -12.83 8.40 -4.46
C LYS A 59 -14.05 7.82 -5.15
N ASN A 60 -15.10 7.57 -4.37
CA ASN A 60 -16.32 6.87 -4.79
C ASN A 60 -16.11 5.40 -5.18
N TYR A 61 -15.01 4.79 -4.72
CA TYR A 61 -14.80 3.35 -4.92
C TYR A 61 -15.97 2.56 -4.28
N PRO A 62 -16.59 1.63 -5.02
CA PRO A 62 -17.82 0.99 -4.57
C PRO A 62 -17.60 0.07 -3.36
N ASN A 63 -18.55 0.08 -2.42
CA ASN A 63 -18.59 -0.85 -1.31
C ASN A 63 -19.93 -1.62 -1.34
N PRO A 64 -19.94 -2.95 -1.53
CA PRO A 64 -21.17 -3.74 -1.57
C PRO A 64 -21.90 -3.78 -0.23
N PHE A 65 -21.23 -3.41 0.87
CA PHE A 65 -21.77 -3.48 2.23
C PHE A 65 -21.99 -2.10 2.89
N GLY A 66 -21.74 -1.01 2.17
CA GLY A 66 -21.80 0.35 2.72
C GLY A 66 -21.82 1.45 1.67
N GLN A 67 -21.52 2.65 2.10
CA GLN A 67 -21.36 3.79 1.20
C GLN A 67 -20.03 3.67 0.43
N PRO A 68 -19.96 4.21 -0.79
CA PRO A 68 -18.68 4.33 -1.51
C PRO A 68 -17.62 5.05 -0.67
N PHE A 69 -16.35 4.75 -0.91
CA PHE A 69 -15.25 5.41 -0.19
C PHE A 69 -15.28 6.92 -0.44
N PRO A 70 -15.31 7.76 0.61
CA PRO A 70 -15.63 9.19 0.42
C PRO A 70 -14.44 10.07 0.04
N ALA A 71 -13.22 9.54 0.07
CA ALA A 71 -11.97 10.29 -0.01
C ALA A 71 -11.07 9.84 -1.17
N SER A 72 -10.01 10.59 -1.44
CA SER A 72 -9.07 10.34 -2.55
C SER A 72 -7.90 9.45 -2.15
N ILE A 73 -7.57 9.42 -0.86
CA ILE A 73 -6.55 8.56 -0.24
C ILE A 73 -7.10 7.87 0.98
N CYS A 74 -6.47 6.75 1.40
CA CYS A 74 -6.69 6.21 2.74
C CYS A 74 -5.65 6.80 3.70
N THR A 75 -6.07 7.07 4.95
CA THR A 75 -5.20 7.61 6.00
C THR A 75 -5.35 6.76 7.26
N SER A 76 -4.41 5.85 7.46
CA SER A 76 -4.48 4.84 8.52
C SER A 76 -3.50 5.17 9.64
N VAL A 77 -4.01 5.73 10.74
CA VAL A 77 -3.20 6.23 11.87
C VAL A 77 -3.07 5.15 12.95
N ASN A 78 -1.87 4.88 13.41
CA ASN A 78 -1.48 3.99 14.51
C ASN A 78 -2.08 2.57 14.40
N ASP A 79 -3.17 2.29 15.11
CA ASP A 79 -3.86 0.99 15.15
C ASP A 79 -4.77 0.72 13.95
N VAL A 80 -4.97 1.71 13.08
CA VAL A 80 -5.66 1.53 11.81
C VAL A 80 -4.71 0.84 10.84
N VAL A 81 -5.12 -0.34 10.35
CA VAL A 81 -4.31 -1.15 9.43
C VAL A 81 -4.42 -0.61 8.02
N VAL A 82 -5.68 -0.46 7.52
CA VAL A 82 -5.99 0.04 6.18
C VAL A 82 -7.35 0.75 6.15
N HIS A 83 -7.60 1.43 5.03
CA HIS A 83 -8.87 2.07 4.67
C HIS A 83 -9.36 3.11 5.68
N GLY A 84 -8.46 3.71 6.44
CA GLY A 84 -8.81 4.83 7.31
C GLY A 84 -9.38 5.99 6.49
N ILE A 85 -10.60 6.44 6.84
CA ILE A 85 -11.27 7.53 6.14
C ILE A 85 -10.71 8.87 6.64
N PRO A 86 -10.15 9.72 5.75
CA PRO A 86 -9.71 11.06 6.12
C PRO A 86 -10.83 11.90 6.72
N ASP A 87 -10.58 12.53 7.85
CA ASP A 87 -11.52 13.42 8.51
C ASP A 87 -10.85 14.63 9.18
N ASN A 88 -11.65 15.58 9.69
CA ASN A 88 -11.17 16.80 10.34
C ASN A 88 -10.98 16.66 11.86
N LYS A 89 -11.25 15.49 12.43
CA LYS A 89 -11.13 15.21 13.87
C LYS A 89 -9.84 14.46 14.20
N THR A 90 -9.37 13.64 13.25
CA THR A 90 -8.11 12.91 13.36
C THR A 90 -6.96 13.86 13.06
N VAL A 91 -6.38 14.40 14.14
CA VAL A 91 -5.25 15.34 14.11
C VAL A 91 -3.98 14.58 14.45
N LEU A 92 -2.98 14.62 13.58
CA LEU A 92 -1.70 13.98 13.79
C LEU A 92 -0.97 14.58 14.99
N ARG A 93 -0.34 13.73 15.78
CA ARG A 93 0.42 14.10 16.99
C ARG A 93 1.85 13.60 16.90
N ASP A 94 2.73 14.21 17.64
CA ASP A 94 4.10 13.71 17.83
C ASP A 94 4.05 12.27 18.39
N GLY A 95 4.79 11.36 17.77
CA GLY A 95 4.80 9.95 18.11
C GLY A 95 3.80 9.08 17.33
N ASP A 96 2.89 9.65 16.55
CA ASP A 96 2.00 8.89 15.66
C ASP A 96 2.77 8.31 14.46
N ILE A 97 2.21 7.25 13.88
CA ILE A 97 2.51 6.82 12.51
C ILE A 97 1.24 6.92 11.67
N ILE A 98 1.41 7.15 10.38
CA ILE A 98 0.29 7.19 9.44
C ILE A 98 0.67 6.47 8.14
N SER A 99 -0.07 5.42 7.79
CA SER A 99 -0.02 4.85 6.45
C SER A 99 -0.92 5.66 5.52
N VAL A 100 -0.33 6.21 4.48
CA VAL A 100 -1.06 6.90 3.42
C VAL A 100 -1.03 6.03 2.18
N ASP A 101 -2.20 5.59 1.76
CA ASP A 101 -2.41 4.75 0.61
C ASP A 101 -3.09 5.58 -0.49
N CYS A 102 -2.54 5.53 -1.70
CA CYS A 102 -2.88 6.44 -2.78
C CYS A 102 -2.96 5.70 -4.13
N GLY A 103 -4.14 5.74 -4.74
CA GLY A 103 -4.37 5.25 -6.09
C GLY A 103 -4.74 6.36 -7.08
N ALA A 104 -4.20 6.29 -8.30
CA ALA A 104 -4.50 7.24 -9.37
C ALA A 104 -4.71 6.55 -10.72
N LEU A 105 -5.78 6.93 -11.42
CA LEU A 105 -6.07 6.50 -12.79
C LEU A 105 -5.55 7.56 -13.75
N LEU A 106 -4.56 7.21 -14.55
CA LEU A 106 -3.95 8.06 -15.58
C LEU A 106 -3.87 7.30 -16.92
N ASN A 107 -4.35 7.91 -17.99
CA ASN A 107 -4.32 7.33 -19.35
C ASN A 107 -4.95 5.93 -19.45
N GLY A 108 -5.98 5.65 -18.60
CA GLY A 108 -6.72 4.39 -18.60
C GLY A 108 -6.05 3.25 -17.83
N PHE A 109 -5.00 3.53 -17.05
CA PHE A 109 -4.34 2.58 -16.17
C PHE A 109 -4.20 3.13 -14.74
N ASN A 110 -4.32 2.25 -13.74
CA ASN A 110 -4.14 2.58 -12.35
C ASN A 110 -2.69 2.46 -11.93
N GLY A 111 -2.26 3.38 -11.08
CA GLY A 111 -1.11 3.26 -10.20
C GLY A 111 -1.57 3.16 -8.77
N ASP A 112 -0.81 2.45 -7.92
CA ASP A 112 -1.11 2.19 -6.53
C ASP A 112 0.15 2.09 -5.70
N SER A 113 0.15 2.72 -4.52
CA SER A 113 1.28 2.64 -3.58
C SER A 113 0.90 3.19 -2.21
N CYS A 114 1.46 2.58 -1.16
CA CYS A 114 1.29 3.00 0.22
C CYS A 114 2.62 3.19 0.92
N TYR A 115 2.71 4.23 1.75
CA TYR A 115 3.85 4.49 2.62
C TYR A 115 3.41 4.82 4.04
N THR A 116 4.11 4.24 5.04
CA THR A 116 3.90 4.57 6.46
C THR A 116 4.92 5.61 6.92
N PHE A 117 4.43 6.79 7.29
CA PHE A 117 5.21 7.93 7.75
C PHE A 117 5.29 7.97 9.28
N CYS A 118 6.43 8.43 9.80
CA CYS A 118 6.55 8.87 11.19
C CYS A 118 6.06 10.32 11.32
N VAL A 119 5.34 10.63 12.40
CA VAL A 119 4.93 12.00 12.74
C VAL A 119 5.79 12.47 13.92
N GLY A 120 6.80 13.29 13.64
CA GLY A 120 7.78 13.66 14.64
C GLY A 120 8.61 12.47 15.15
N GLU A 121 8.86 12.39 16.45
CA GLU A 121 9.66 11.32 17.05
C GLU A 121 8.80 10.14 17.52
N VAL A 122 9.02 8.96 16.91
CA VAL A 122 8.36 7.71 17.27
C VAL A 122 9.28 6.80 18.08
N SER A 123 8.72 5.85 18.83
CA SER A 123 9.50 4.91 19.65
C SER A 123 10.38 3.99 18.80
N ALA A 124 11.42 3.41 19.41
CA ALA A 124 12.33 2.49 18.73
C ALA A 124 11.59 1.23 18.22
N GLU A 125 10.60 0.76 18.98
CA GLU A 125 9.77 -0.40 18.62
C GLU A 125 8.93 -0.11 17.36
N VAL A 126 8.38 1.11 17.27
CA VAL A 126 7.62 1.54 16.10
C VAL A 126 8.56 1.70 14.90
N LYS A 127 9.72 2.31 15.04
CA LYS A 127 10.74 2.38 13.97
C LYS A 127 11.11 0.98 13.45
N GLN A 128 11.27 0.02 14.37
CA GLN A 128 11.57 -1.38 14.00
C GLN A 128 10.42 -2.05 13.24
N LEU A 129 9.16 -1.78 13.62
CA LEU A 129 7.98 -2.25 12.87
C LEU A 129 8.00 -1.73 11.43
N LEU A 130 8.17 -0.41 11.24
CA LEU A 130 8.20 0.20 9.93
C LEU A 130 9.33 -0.37 9.07
N GLN A 131 10.53 -0.45 9.63
CA GLN A 131 11.69 -1.02 8.95
C GLN A 131 11.43 -2.48 8.53
N THR A 132 10.93 -3.31 9.44
CA THR A 132 10.64 -4.73 9.15
C THR A 132 9.58 -4.88 8.07
N THR A 133 8.52 -4.05 8.10
CA THR A 133 7.46 -4.08 7.09
C THR A 133 7.99 -3.68 5.72
N LYS A 134 8.80 -2.63 5.67
CA LYS A 134 9.42 -2.16 4.42
C LYS A 134 10.43 -3.19 3.86
N GLU A 135 11.24 -3.80 4.71
CA GLU A 135 12.13 -4.91 4.32
C GLU A 135 11.34 -6.10 3.77
N ALA A 136 10.21 -6.45 4.41
CA ALA A 136 9.34 -7.53 3.96
C ALA A 136 8.76 -7.26 2.56
N LEU A 137 8.38 -6.01 2.25
CA LEU A 137 7.94 -5.60 0.92
C LEU A 137 9.02 -5.92 -0.13
N TYR A 138 10.26 -5.49 0.08
CA TYR A 138 11.33 -5.74 -0.87
C TYR A 138 11.69 -7.23 -1.01
N LEU A 139 11.65 -8.00 0.09
CA LEU A 139 11.82 -9.46 0.04
C LEU A 139 10.69 -10.14 -0.75
N GLY A 140 9.45 -9.64 -0.63
CA GLY A 140 8.34 -10.06 -1.47
C GLY A 140 8.60 -9.78 -2.94
N ILE A 141 9.06 -8.56 -3.27
CA ILE A 141 9.37 -8.12 -4.64
C ILE A 141 10.49 -8.96 -5.27
N GLU A 142 11.54 -9.31 -4.54
CA GLU A 142 12.62 -10.21 -5.01
C GLU A 142 12.10 -11.60 -5.41
N ASN A 143 10.93 -12.01 -4.87
CA ASN A 143 10.27 -13.26 -5.21
C ASN A 143 9.21 -13.12 -6.32
N ALA A 144 8.89 -11.90 -6.75
CA ALA A 144 7.91 -11.62 -7.81
C ALA A 144 8.53 -11.78 -9.22
N VAL A 145 8.98 -12.96 -9.55
CA VAL A 145 9.74 -13.26 -10.78
C VAL A 145 9.01 -14.33 -11.60
N ALA A 146 8.98 -14.16 -12.92
CA ALA A 146 8.36 -15.16 -13.82
C ALA A 146 8.95 -16.55 -13.62
N GLY A 147 8.07 -17.54 -13.42
CA GLY A 147 8.45 -18.92 -13.10
C GLY A 147 8.37 -19.27 -11.62
N LYS A 148 8.29 -18.28 -10.71
CA LYS A 148 7.92 -18.47 -9.31
C LYS A 148 6.40 -18.43 -9.14
N HIS A 149 5.91 -18.53 -7.92
CA HIS A 149 4.49 -18.57 -7.59
C HIS A 149 4.12 -17.43 -6.62
N ILE A 150 2.86 -17.07 -6.58
CA ILE A 150 2.35 -16.07 -5.60
C ILE A 150 2.72 -16.46 -4.16
N GLY A 151 2.68 -17.76 -3.83
CA GLY A 151 3.06 -18.26 -2.50
C GLY A 151 4.52 -18.05 -2.14
N ASP A 152 5.42 -17.84 -3.11
CA ASP A 152 6.83 -17.49 -2.84
C ASP A 152 6.94 -16.06 -2.30
N ILE A 153 6.12 -15.14 -2.83
CA ILE A 153 6.02 -13.76 -2.34
C ILE A 153 5.52 -13.76 -0.89
N GLY A 154 4.34 -14.36 -0.66
CA GLY A 154 3.74 -14.37 0.68
C GLY A 154 4.59 -15.11 1.71
N HIS A 155 5.27 -16.18 1.32
CA HIS A 155 6.19 -16.90 2.21
C HIS A 155 7.36 -16.02 2.65
N ALA A 156 7.96 -15.27 1.72
CA ALA A 156 9.08 -14.38 2.03
C ALA A 156 8.67 -13.28 3.02
N VAL A 157 7.52 -12.63 2.78
CA VAL A 157 6.94 -11.62 3.68
C VAL A 157 6.68 -12.22 5.06
N GLN A 158 5.96 -13.34 5.11
CA GLN A 158 5.56 -14.00 6.36
C GLN A 158 6.77 -14.43 7.19
N ALA A 159 7.72 -15.13 6.59
CA ALA A 159 8.90 -15.63 7.29
C ALA A 159 9.72 -14.50 7.90
N HIS A 160 9.87 -13.38 7.18
CA HIS A 160 10.61 -12.22 7.66
C HIS A 160 9.94 -11.56 8.88
N CYS A 161 8.63 -11.33 8.80
CA CYS A 161 7.89 -10.63 9.86
C CYS A 161 7.64 -11.51 11.09
N GLU A 162 7.17 -12.76 10.90
CA GLU A 162 6.85 -13.66 12.02
C GLU A 162 8.11 -14.07 12.81
N SER A 163 9.27 -14.21 12.15
CA SER A 163 10.54 -14.47 12.84
C SER A 163 10.99 -13.35 13.79
N ARG A 164 10.42 -12.15 13.63
CA ARG A 164 10.65 -10.97 14.46
C ARG A 164 9.51 -10.70 15.47
N GLY A 165 8.53 -11.62 15.54
CA GLY A 165 7.42 -11.56 16.48
C GLY A 165 6.28 -10.63 16.04
N TYR A 166 6.22 -10.22 14.78
CA TYR A 166 5.14 -9.41 14.24
C TYR A 166 4.00 -10.26 13.67
N GLY A 167 2.77 -9.75 13.75
CA GLY A 167 1.61 -10.35 13.13
C GLY A 167 1.52 -10.00 11.63
N VAL A 168 1.22 -10.99 10.79
CA VAL A 168 0.98 -10.81 9.36
C VAL A 168 -0.52 -10.92 9.10
N VAL A 169 -1.11 -9.86 8.54
CA VAL A 169 -2.54 -9.82 8.18
C VAL A 169 -2.84 -10.86 7.11
N ARG A 170 -3.97 -11.59 7.26
CA ARG A 170 -4.35 -12.68 6.35
C ARG A 170 -5.68 -12.46 5.65
N GLU A 171 -6.52 -11.59 6.18
CA GLU A 171 -7.86 -11.28 5.67
C GLU A 171 -7.83 -10.31 4.48
N LEU A 172 -6.71 -9.61 4.31
CA LEU A 172 -6.45 -8.65 3.25
C LEU A 172 -5.22 -9.09 2.45
N THR A 173 -5.21 -8.74 1.18
CA THR A 173 -4.16 -9.20 0.26
C THR A 173 -3.86 -8.14 -0.77
N GLY A 174 -2.66 -8.13 -1.30
CA GLY A 174 -2.35 -7.47 -2.55
C GLY A 174 -3.13 -8.08 -3.72
N HIS A 175 -3.00 -7.50 -4.88
CA HIS A 175 -3.85 -7.80 -6.02
C HIS A 175 -3.13 -7.60 -7.36
N GLY A 176 -3.68 -8.16 -8.42
CA GLY A 176 -3.37 -7.72 -9.77
C GLY A 176 -3.86 -6.31 -9.98
N ILE A 177 -3.21 -5.54 -10.84
CA ILE A 177 -3.58 -4.15 -11.13
C ILE A 177 -3.37 -3.84 -12.62
N GLY A 178 -4.17 -2.91 -13.14
CA GLY A 178 -4.09 -2.50 -14.52
C GLY A 178 -5.14 -1.48 -14.90
N ARG A 179 -6.07 -1.86 -15.79
CA ARG A 179 -7.20 -1.02 -16.15
C ARG A 179 -8.20 -0.91 -15.01
N GLU A 180 -8.39 -2.00 -14.27
CA GLU A 180 -9.10 -1.97 -13.00
C GLU A 180 -8.10 -1.83 -11.86
N MET A 181 -8.54 -1.19 -10.77
CA MET A 181 -7.73 -1.05 -9.55
C MET A 181 -7.40 -2.41 -8.98
N HIS A 182 -8.40 -3.28 -8.85
CA HIS A 182 -8.23 -4.64 -8.37
C HIS A 182 -8.50 -5.63 -9.49
N GLU A 183 -7.46 -6.34 -9.91
CA GLU A 183 -7.50 -7.44 -10.87
C GLU A 183 -7.06 -8.76 -10.21
N ASP A 184 -7.30 -9.89 -10.87
CA ASP A 184 -6.65 -11.15 -10.50
C ASP A 184 -5.13 -11.11 -10.80
N PRO A 185 -4.31 -11.78 -10.03
CA PRO A 185 -4.62 -12.62 -8.87
C PRO A 185 -4.57 -11.86 -7.54
N SER A 186 -5.17 -12.41 -6.48
CA SER A 186 -4.83 -12.01 -5.11
C SER A 186 -3.38 -12.33 -4.81
N VAL A 187 -2.73 -11.46 -4.01
CA VAL A 187 -1.31 -11.55 -3.60
C VAL A 187 -1.22 -11.55 -2.06
N PRO A 188 -1.48 -12.69 -1.39
CA PRO A 188 -1.42 -12.75 0.07
C PRO A 188 -0.01 -12.48 0.62
N ASN A 189 0.04 -11.87 1.79
CA ASN A 189 1.27 -11.61 2.55
C ASN A 189 1.77 -12.84 3.34
N TYR A 190 1.17 -13.99 3.11
CA TYR A 190 1.51 -15.28 3.71
C TYR A 190 1.36 -16.40 2.69
N GLY A 191 1.99 -17.53 2.94
CA GLY A 191 1.85 -18.66 2.04
C GLY A 191 2.93 -19.71 2.18
N THR A 192 2.82 -20.71 1.29
CA THR A 192 3.81 -21.78 1.16
C THR A 192 4.59 -21.58 -0.14
N SER A 193 5.91 -21.63 -0.06
CA SER A 193 6.77 -21.53 -1.25
C SER A 193 6.38 -22.58 -2.31
N GLY A 194 6.37 -22.16 -3.58
CA GLY A 194 5.99 -22.97 -4.73
C GLY A 194 4.48 -23.20 -4.89
N SER A 195 3.63 -22.53 -4.10
CA SER A 195 2.17 -22.69 -4.16
C SER A 195 1.46 -21.50 -4.82
N GLY A 196 0.21 -21.73 -5.24
CA GLY A 196 -0.65 -20.68 -5.81
C GLY A 196 -0.40 -20.45 -7.30
N VAL A 197 -0.74 -19.24 -7.75
CA VAL A 197 -0.67 -18.87 -9.17
C VAL A 197 0.77 -18.76 -9.63
N LEU A 198 1.07 -19.36 -10.80
CA LEU A 198 2.36 -19.24 -11.46
C LEU A 198 2.53 -17.80 -12.00
N LEU A 199 3.57 -17.12 -11.61
CA LEU A 199 3.94 -15.80 -12.08
C LEU A 199 4.44 -15.85 -13.53
N LYS A 200 3.92 -14.95 -14.35
CA LYS A 200 4.27 -14.85 -15.77
C LYS A 200 4.73 -13.43 -16.09
N ALA A 201 5.67 -13.31 -17.03
CA ALA A 201 6.08 -12.01 -17.55
C ALA A 201 4.86 -11.27 -18.13
N GLY A 202 4.78 -9.96 -17.86
CA GLY A 202 3.67 -9.10 -18.22
C GLY A 202 2.56 -9.04 -17.16
N MET A 203 2.60 -9.82 -16.07
CA MET A 203 1.74 -9.56 -14.91
C MET A 203 2.16 -8.28 -14.22
N CYS A 204 1.19 -7.46 -13.80
CA CYS A 204 1.41 -6.34 -12.90
C CYS A 204 0.59 -6.58 -11.63
N ILE A 205 1.23 -6.46 -10.47
CA ILE A 205 0.64 -6.75 -9.17
C ILE A 205 1.04 -5.70 -8.13
N ALA A 206 0.14 -5.44 -7.19
CA ALA A 206 0.43 -4.74 -5.94
C ALA A 206 0.94 -5.77 -4.91
N ILE A 207 2.06 -5.46 -4.27
CA ILE A 207 2.61 -6.21 -3.13
C ILE A 207 2.58 -5.26 -1.95
N GLU A 208 1.79 -5.60 -0.94
CA GLU A 208 1.38 -4.68 0.12
C GLU A 208 1.38 -5.34 1.51
N PRO A 209 2.54 -5.62 2.11
CA PRO A 209 2.59 -6.15 3.47
C PRO A 209 1.88 -5.23 4.46
N MET A 210 0.87 -5.79 5.14
CA MET A 210 0.17 -5.20 6.28
C MET A 210 0.61 -5.96 7.54
N ILE A 211 1.37 -5.30 8.40
CA ILE A 211 2.06 -5.94 9.52
C ILE A 211 1.67 -5.27 10.83
N THR A 212 1.30 -6.07 11.82
CA THR A 212 0.86 -5.60 13.13
C THR A 212 1.95 -5.79 14.18
N MET A 213 2.11 -4.83 15.08
CA MET A 213 3.06 -4.94 16.21
C MET A 213 2.64 -6.01 17.24
N GLY A 214 1.37 -6.37 17.24
CA GLY A 214 0.79 -7.33 18.16
C GLY A 214 0.16 -8.54 17.49
N ASP A 215 -1.02 -8.90 17.95
CA ASP A 215 -1.82 -9.95 17.33
C ASP A 215 -2.31 -9.50 15.94
N ARG A 216 -2.42 -10.47 15.01
CA ARG A 216 -2.86 -10.20 13.64
C ARG A 216 -4.36 -10.03 13.47
N SER A 217 -5.15 -10.16 14.54
CA SER A 217 -6.62 -10.10 14.50
C SER A 217 -7.11 -8.71 14.15
N LEU A 218 -8.06 -8.64 13.23
CA LEU A 218 -8.60 -7.40 12.68
C LEU A 218 -10.03 -7.15 13.12
N CYS A 219 -10.34 -5.87 13.36
CA CYS A 219 -11.66 -5.38 13.73
C CYS A 219 -12.16 -4.37 12.69
N MET A 220 -13.26 -4.72 12.01
CA MET A 220 -13.97 -3.80 11.10
C MET A 220 -14.73 -2.74 11.90
N MET A 221 -14.58 -1.47 11.54
CA MET A 221 -15.26 -0.36 12.17
C MET A 221 -16.70 -0.17 11.60
N PRO A 222 -17.59 0.59 12.32
CA PRO A 222 -18.97 0.79 11.89
C PRO A 222 -19.15 1.48 10.54
N ASP A 223 -18.13 2.23 10.07
CA ASP A 223 -18.14 2.89 8.76
C ASP A 223 -18.02 1.89 7.58
N ARG A 224 -17.78 0.62 7.87
CA ARG A 224 -17.64 -0.47 6.88
C ARG A 224 -16.44 -0.32 5.93
N TRP A 225 -15.47 0.52 6.29
CA TRP A 225 -14.21 0.72 5.58
C TRP A 225 -13.00 0.52 6.49
N THR A 226 -12.94 1.30 7.56
CA THR A 226 -11.79 1.32 8.45
C THR A 226 -11.58 -0.02 9.14
N ILE A 227 -10.39 -0.58 9.00
CA ILE A 227 -9.97 -1.83 9.62
C ILE A 227 -8.84 -1.53 10.61
N LYS A 228 -9.02 -1.98 11.84
CA LYS A 228 -8.07 -1.80 12.94
C LYS A 228 -7.53 -3.11 13.47
N THR A 229 -6.38 -3.03 14.16
CA THR A 229 -5.95 -4.12 15.04
C THR A 229 -6.92 -4.24 16.22
N CYS A 230 -7.29 -5.48 16.60
CA CYS A 230 -8.21 -5.67 17.72
C CYS A 230 -7.55 -5.43 19.08
N ASP A 231 -6.23 -5.50 19.17
CA ASP A 231 -5.47 -5.26 20.39
C ASP A 231 -5.04 -3.79 20.59
N GLY A 232 -5.36 -2.92 19.62
CA GLY A 232 -5.04 -1.49 19.64
C GLY A 232 -3.56 -1.16 19.47
N LYS A 233 -2.73 -2.13 19.09
CA LYS A 233 -1.30 -1.89 18.82
C LYS A 233 -1.10 -1.36 17.40
N PRO A 234 0.02 -0.63 17.14
CA PRO A 234 0.31 -0.08 15.82
C PRO A 234 0.39 -1.14 14.72
N ALA A 235 0.03 -0.74 13.51
CA ALA A 235 0.25 -1.48 12.28
C ALA A 235 0.97 -0.62 11.27
N ALA A 236 1.75 -1.25 10.38
CA ALA A 236 2.41 -0.59 9.25
C ALA A 236 1.97 -1.22 7.92
N HIS A 237 1.88 -0.39 6.90
CA HIS A 237 1.53 -0.79 5.55
C HIS A 237 2.48 -0.10 4.57
N PHE A 238 3.17 -0.87 3.77
CA PHE A 238 3.99 -0.39 2.65
C PHE A 238 3.59 -1.15 1.40
N GLU A 239 3.59 -0.47 0.25
CA GLU A 239 3.13 -1.06 -0.99
C GLU A 239 3.89 -0.53 -2.18
N HIS A 240 4.18 -1.44 -3.10
CA HIS A 240 4.62 -1.12 -4.46
C HIS A 240 3.82 -1.88 -5.51
N THR A 241 3.45 -1.19 -6.58
CA THR A 241 3.07 -1.84 -7.84
C THR A 241 4.33 -2.28 -8.57
N VAL A 242 4.36 -3.55 -8.99
CA VAL A 242 5.48 -4.13 -9.74
C VAL A 242 5.03 -4.79 -11.04
N ALA A 243 5.87 -4.72 -12.06
CA ALA A 243 5.75 -5.52 -13.29
C ALA A 243 6.69 -6.74 -13.22
N ILE A 244 6.17 -7.91 -13.57
CA ILE A 244 6.88 -9.18 -13.51
C ILE A 244 7.59 -9.44 -14.84
N TYR A 245 8.88 -9.67 -14.77
CA TYR A 245 9.73 -10.06 -15.91
C TYR A 245 10.45 -11.40 -15.67
N ARG A 246 11.15 -11.88 -16.69
CA ARG A 246 12.05 -13.00 -16.54
C ARG A 246 13.30 -12.55 -15.77
N GLY A 247 13.58 -13.21 -14.65
CA GLY A 247 14.76 -12.97 -13.83
C GLY A 247 14.68 -11.78 -12.87
N LYS A 248 13.63 -10.92 -12.95
CA LYS A 248 13.44 -9.79 -12.03
C LYS A 248 11.98 -9.34 -11.99
N ALA A 249 11.61 -8.65 -10.92
CA ALA A 249 10.50 -7.72 -10.92
C ALA A 249 11.01 -6.29 -11.20
N GLU A 250 10.17 -5.45 -11.77
CA GLU A 250 10.41 -4.03 -11.90
C GLU A 250 9.41 -3.27 -11.05
N ILE A 251 9.89 -2.41 -10.15
CA ILE A 251 9.06 -1.54 -9.34
C ILE A 251 8.62 -0.36 -10.20
N LEU A 252 7.31 -0.15 -10.35
CA LEU A 252 6.73 0.94 -11.14
C LEU A 252 6.46 2.19 -10.30
N SER A 253 6.09 2.05 -9.03
CA SER A 253 5.94 3.15 -8.07
C SER A 253 7.30 3.54 -7.46
N SER A 254 7.37 4.66 -6.73
CA SER A 254 8.63 5.14 -6.16
C SER A 254 8.44 5.77 -4.79
N PHE A 255 9.34 5.46 -3.86
CA PHE A 255 9.47 6.13 -2.57
C PHE A 255 10.57 7.20 -2.55
N GLU A 256 11.24 7.45 -3.69
CA GLU A 256 12.43 8.29 -3.76
C GLU A 256 12.20 9.71 -3.21
N GLU A 257 11.07 10.34 -3.59
CA GLU A 257 10.73 11.68 -3.11
C GLU A 257 10.43 11.71 -1.60
N VAL A 258 9.77 10.69 -1.07
CA VAL A 258 9.50 10.54 0.37
C VAL A 258 10.82 10.36 1.13
N GLU A 259 11.63 9.41 0.73
CA GLU A 259 12.90 9.08 1.39
C GLU A 259 13.93 10.22 1.31
N ARG A 260 13.87 11.03 0.26
CA ARG A 260 14.69 12.23 0.13
C ARG A 260 14.35 13.25 1.20
N LEU A 261 13.05 13.39 1.53
CA LEU A 261 12.58 14.32 2.57
C LEU A 261 12.89 13.80 3.98
N GLU A 262 12.82 12.50 4.23
CA GLU A 262 13.17 11.89 5.52
C GLU A 262 14.66 11.99 5.86
N ARG A 263 15.54 12.14 4.85
CA ARG A 263 17.00 12.28 5.05
C ARG A 263 17.45 13.70 5.33
N ASN A 264 16.61 14.71 5.11
CA ASN A 264 16.90 16.13 5.31
C ASN A 264 16.28 16.68 6.61
#